data_bb95fa73db36d984d0b30f6538dde8eb
#
_entry.id   bb95fa73db36d984d0b30f6538dde8eb
#
_cell.length_a   1.000
_cell.length_b   1.000
_cell.length_c   1.000
_cell.angle_alpha   90.00
_cell.angle_beta   90.00
_cell.angle_gamma   90.00
#
_symmetry.space_group_name_H-M   'P 1'
#
loop_
_entity.id
_entity.type
_entity.pdbx_description
1 polymer ?
#
loop_
_entity_poly.entity_id
_entity_poly.type
_entity_poly.pdbx_seq_one_letter_code
_entity_poly.pdbx_strand_id
1 'polypeptide(L)'
;KEMASATLNSKINIIIYTGGCKQWKINGISNTVNQIYKLENGSLTCLVKDDGKDSLVKPATLTRFINYCTQNYPANRQALIFWDHGGGSVSGYGYDEKNASLGSMGLSGIDSALKSAGTTFDFIGFDACLMATLETGLMLDNYADYMIASEETEPGIGWYYTNWLTKLSSNTSMSTIEIGKNIVDDFVSECNRRCAGQMTTLSVVDLAELSATVPTTLKNFATGTSKLLSGTEYKTVSDARSSTREFASSSRIDQVDLVHLCYNLGTPESEALAESLLGAVKYNKTSSSISNAYGISIFFPYKRTNYVKSAVSTYNAIGLDSEYSRCIQQFATLEQGGQQGSSSGGFDVGNLLGGFSSASDSSGGMDFGDILGSLLGGRSLDLDTATAAQTLADNQFRSGGRRGGAGG
;
A
#
# COMPACT_ATOMS: atom_id res chain seq x y z
N LYS A 1 -15.58 -14.66 7.90
CA LYS A 1 -15.69 -16.12 8.21
C LYS A 1 -14.42 -16.64 8.84
N GLU A 2 -13.23 -16.35 8.28
CA GLU A 2 -11.94 -16.85 8.76
C GLU A 2 -11.66 -16.47 10.21
N MET A 3 -11.81 -15.19 10.58
CA MET A 3 -11.69 -14.74 11.98
C MET A 3 -12.64 -15.50 12.92
N ALA A 4 -13.86 -15.80 12.45
CA ALA A 4 -14.84 -16.57 13.23
C ALA A 4 -14.47 -18.05 13.40
N SER A 5 -13.61 -18.58 12.55
CA SER A 5 -13.07 -19.92 12.63
C SER A 5 -11.82 -20.03 13.51
N ALA A 6 -11.24 -18.89 13.92
CA ALA A 6 -10.10 -18.88 14.82
C ALA A 6 -10.52 -19.26 16.26
N THR A 7 -9.66 -19.99 16.97
CA THR A 7 -9.84 -20.27 18.38
C THR A 7 -9.32 -19.09 19.18
N LEU A 8 -10.23 -18.28 19.73
CA LEU A 8 -9.89 -17.08 20.47
C LEU A 8 -10.08 -17.28 21.98
N ASN A 9 -9.15 -16.73 22.77
CA ASN A 9 -9.30 -16.61 24.22
C ASN A 9 -9.83 -15.23 24.62
N SER A 10 -10.24 -15.07 25.86
CA SER A 10 -10.84 -13.82 26.39
C SER A 10 -9.87 -12.66 26.52
N LYS A 11 -8.56 -12.84 26.29
CA LYS A 11 -7.56 -11.77 26.36
C LYS A 11 -7.42 -11.00 25.03
N ILE A 12 -8.05 -11.49 23.97
CA ILE A 12 -8.00 -10.86 22.65
C ILE A 12 -9.36 -10.24 22.33
N ASN A 13 -9.37 -8.95 22.03
CA ASN A 13 -10.54 -8.26 21.49
C ASN A 13 -10.32 -7.98 20.01
N ILE A 14 -11.23 -8.44 19.16
CA ILE A 14 -11.26 -8.13 17.74
C ILE A 14 -12.47 -7.25 17.49
N ILE A 15 -12.22 -5.97 17.23
CA ILE A 15 -13.23 -4.95 16.96
C ILE A 15 -13.18 -4.61 15.48
N ILE A 16 -14.35 -4.61 14.84
CA ILE A 16 -14.46 -4.46 13.39
C ILE A 16 -15.39 -3.29 13.09
N TYR A 17 -14.89 -2.34 12.29
CA TYR A 17 -15.70 -1.25 11.73
C TYR A 17 -16.15 -1.62 10.32
N THR A 18 -17.44 -1.46 10.05
CA THR A 18 -18.02 -1.77 8.75
C THR A 18 -18.78 -0.58 8.18
N GLY A 19 -18.63 -0.34 6.88
CA GLY A 19 -19.33 0.73 6.17
C GLY A 19 -18.92 0.79 4.70
N GLY A 20 -19.37 1.80 3.98
CA GLY A 20 -18.96 2.11 2.61
C GLY A 20 -19.48 1.17 1.51
N CYS A 21 -19.79 -0.07 1.82
CA CYS A 21 -20.18 -1.10 0.88
C CYS A 21 -21.69 -0.99 0.50
N LYS A 22 -22.01 -1.09 -0.78
CA LYS A 22 -23.38 -1.11 -1.27
C LYS A 22 -24.09 -2.42 -0.95
N GLN A 23 -23.35 -3.53 -0.92
CA GLN A 23 -23.90 -4.84 -0.65
C GLN A 23 -22.89 -5.72 0.09
N TRP A 24 -23.26 -6.21 1.26
CA TRP A 24 -22.47 -7.17 2.01
C TRP A 24 -22.78 -8.61 1.60
N LYS A 25 -21.73 -9.43 1.48
CA LYS A 25 -21.89 -10.88 1.26
C LYS A 25 -22.25 -11.64 2.54
N ILE A 26 -22.24 -10.97 3.69
CA ILE A 26 -22.57 -11.53 5.01
C ILE A 26 -23.87 -10.89 5.46
N ASN A 27 -24.86 -11.74 5.78
CA ASN A 27 -26.14 -11.27 6.30
C ASN A 27 -25.98 -10.62 7.69
N GLY A 28 -26.77 -9.59 7.95
CA GLY A 28 -26.82 -8.90 9.25
C GLY A 28 -25.89 -7.69 9.38
N ILE A 29 -25.04 -7.42 8.40
CA ILE A 29 -24.27 -6.16 8.32
C ILE A 29 -25.07 -5.15 7.50
N SER A 30 -25.21 -3.92 8.04
CA SER A 30 -25.95 -2.84 7.38
C SER A 30 -25.20 -2.31 6.15
N ASN A 31 -25.93 -2.13 5.06
CA ASN A 31 -25.45 -1.37 3.90
C ASN A 31 -25.97 0.07 3.88
N THR A 32 -26.63 0.55 4.94
CA THR A 32 -27.20 1.91 5.01
C THR A 32 -26.49 2.81 5.99
N VAL A 33 -25.91 2.24 7.05
CA VAL A 33 -25.18 2.94 8.10
C VAL A 33 -23.88 2.20 8.42
N ASN A 34 -22.91 2.91 8.97
CA ASN A 34 -21.70 2.32 9.51
C ASN A 34 -22.00 1.64 10.85
N GLN A 35 -21.27 0.58 11.16
CA GLN A 35 -21.50 -0.21 12.37
C GLN A 35 -20.17 -0.66 12.99
N ILE A 36 -20.19 -0.90 14.30
CA ILE A 36 -19.06 -1.50 15.01
C ILE A 36 -19.48 -2.86 15.57
N TYR A 37 -18.63 -3.83 15.34
CA TYR A 37 -18.81 -5.20 15.78
C TYR A 37 -17.65 -5.66 16.65
N LYS A 38 -17.94 -6.60 17.52
CA LYS A 38 -16.92 -7.44 18.18
C LYS A 38 -17.07 -8.88 17.73
N LEU A 39 -15.94 -9.51 17.48
CA LEU A 39 -15.92 -10.95 17.24
C LEU A 39 -15.85 -11.67 18.59
N GLU A 40 -16.86 -12.46 18.90
CA GLU A 40 -16.95 -13.26 20.14
C GLU A 40 -17.52 -14.64 19.83
N ASN A 41 -16.89 -15.69 20.37
CA ASN A 41 -17.36 -17.06 20.25
C ASN A 41 -17.71 -17.49 18.81
N GLY A 42 -16.88 -17.09 17.83
CA GLY A 42 -17.09 -17.39 16.42
C GLY A 42 -18.21 -16.61 15.74
N SER A 43 -18.78 -15.59 16.39
CA SER A 43 -19.87 -14.77 15.87
C SER A 43 -19.59 -13.28 16.01
N LEU A 44 -20.24 -12.48 15.15
CA LEU A 44 -20.20 -11.02 15.25
C LEU A 44 -21.29 -10.51 16.17
N THR A 45 -20.91 -9.83 17.24
CA THR A 45 -21.81 -9.10 18.13
C THR A 45 -21.80 -7.64 17.74
N CYS A 46 -22.95 -7.08 17.37
CA CYS A 46 -23.05 -5.67 16.99
C CYS A 46 -23.01 -4.78 18.26
N LEU A 47 -21.95 -3.97 18.39
CA LEU A 47 -21.75 -3.06 19.50
C LEU A 47 -22.40 -1.70 19.26
N VAL A 48 -22.26 -1.17 18.04
CA VAL A 48 -22.88 0.08 17.61
C VAL A 48 -23.66 -0.18 16.34
N LYS A 49 -24.99 -0.09 16.45
CA LYS A 49 -25.91 -0.41 15.35
C LYS A 49 -25.98 0.67 14.28
N ASP A 50 -25.68 1.91 14.66
CA ASP A 50 -25.69 3.07 13.78
C ASP A 50 -24.59 4.05 14.23
N ASP A 51 -23.48 4.09 13.49
CA ASP A 51 -22.38 5.07 13.65
C ASP A 51 -22.42 6.12 12.53
N GLY A 52 -23.61 6.37 11.97
CA GLY A 52 -23.81 7.35 10.91
C GLY A 52 -23.50 6.80 9.50
N LYS A 53 -23.26 7.74 8.57
CA LYS A 53 -23.06 7.45 7.14
C LYS A 53 -21.79 8.13 6.60
N ASP A 54 -20.90 8.57 7.49
CA ASP A 54 -19.65 9.18 7.07
C ASP A 54 -18.82 8.20 6.26
N SER A 55 -18.16 8.73 5.23
CA SER A 55 -17.29 7.90 4.40
C SER A 55 -16.14 7.30 5.19
N LEU A 56 -15.80 6.05 4.88
CA LEU A 56 -14.67 5.34 5.50
C LEU A 56 -13.31 5.93 5.10
N VAL A 57 -13.25 6.66 4.00
CA VAL A 57 -12.02 7.34 3.55
C VAL A 57 -11.84 8.75 4.14
N LYS A 58 -12.71 9.14 5.09
CA LYS A 58 -12.52 10.39 5.86
C LYS A 58 -11.63 10.15 7.09
N PRO A 59 -10.59 10.97 7.31
CA PRO A 59 -9.73 10.86 8.50
C PRO A 59 -10.50 10.85 9.83
N ALA A 60 -11.53 11.69 9.95
CA ALA A 60 -12.35 11.77 11.16
C ALA A 60 -13.09 10.46 11.49
N THR A 61 -13.50 9.68 10.48
CA THR A 61 -14.15 8.38 10.67
C THR A 61 -13.16 7.38 11.28
N LEU A 62 -11.93 7.33 10.76
CA LEU A 62 -10.87 6.50 11.31
C LEU A 62 -10.51 6.90 12.74
N THR A 63 -10.31 8.20 13.00
CA THR A 63 -10.04 8.72 14.34
C THR A 63 -11.13 8.31 15.34
N ARG A 64 -12.39 8.45 14.97
CA ARG A 64 -13.54 8.08 15.81
C ARG A 64 -13.54 6.59 16.15
N PHE A 65 -13.25 5.74 15.17
CA PHE A 65 -13.16 4.30 15.41
C PHE A 65 -12.00 3.93 16.34
N ILE A 66 -10.81 4.48 16.13
CA ILE A 66 -9.66 4.23 17.01
C ILE A 66 -10.00 4.67 18.44
N ASN A 67 -10.55 5.88 18.62
CA ASN A 67 -10.96 6.38 19.94
C ASN A 67 -12.02 5.50 20.59
N TYR A 68 -12.98 5.00 19.83
CA TYR A 68 -13.96 4.04 20.34
C TYR A 68 -13.28 2.79 20.89
N CYS A 69 -12.33 2.23 20.15
CA CYS A 69 -11.60 1.02 20.57
C CYS A 69 -10.79 1.27 21.83
N THR A 70 -10.02 2.35 21.90
CA THR A 70 -9.15 2.65 23.06
C THR A 70 -9.93 2.96 24.34
N GLN A 71 -11.09 3.60 24.20
CA GLN A 71 -11.95 3.93 25.34
C GLN A 71 -12.73 2.74 25.88
N ASN A 72 -13.22 1.87 25.00
CA ASN A 72 -14.12 0.76 25.40
C ASN A 72 -13.39 -0.58 25.55
N TYR A 73 -12.24 -0.73 24.93
CA TYR A 73 -11.42 -1.95 24.94
C TYR A 73 -9.95 -1.64 25.17
N PRO A 74 -9.60 -1.01 26.30
CA PRO A 74 -8.20 -0.70 26.61
C PRO A 74 -7.37 -1.99 26.65
N ALA A 75 -6.20 -1.96 26.05
CA ALA A 75 -5.30 -3.10 25.98
C ALA A 75 -3.84 -2.66 26.10
N ASN A 76 -2.99 -3.56 26.62
CA ASN A 76 -1.54 -3.32 26.70
C ASN A 76 -0.87 -3.33 25.31
N ARG A 77 -1.49 -4.03 24.37
CA ARG A 77 -1.01 -4.18 22.99
C ARG A 77 -2.15 -3.89 22.04
N GLN A 78 -1.87 -3.13 21.01
CA GLN A 78 -2.86 -2.74 20.03
C GLN A 78 -2.32 -2.91 18.63
N ALA A 79 -3.18 -3.37 17.72
CA ALA A 79 -2.88 -3.45 16.29
C ALA A 79 -4.04 -2.84 15.50
N LEU A 80 -3.71 -2.15 14.42
CA LEU A 80 -4.68 -1.62 13.47
C LEU A 80 -4.49 -2.30 12.12
N ILE A 81 -5.55 -2.86 11.56
CA ILE A 81 -5.52 -3.48 10.23
C ILE A 81 -6.51 -2.76 9.33
N PHE A 82 -6.00 -2.21 8.26
CA PHE A 82 -6.76 -1.64 7.16
C PHE A 82 -7.12 -2.75 6.17
N TRP A 83 -8.40 -2.96 5.93
CA TRP A 83 -8.89 -3.99 5.02
C TRP A 83 -9.80 -3.38 3.96
N ASP A 84 -9.27 -3.12 2.78
CA ASP A 84 -9.97 -2.58 1.61
C ASP A 84 -8.97 -2.55 0.42
N HIS A 85 -9.24 -1.77 -0.60
CA HIS A 85 -8.32 -1.48 -1.68
C HIS A 85 -7.13 -0.61 -1.23
N GLY A 86 -6.01 -0.76 -1.92
CA GLY A 86 -4.81 0.07 -1.73
C GLY A 86 -4.25 0.53 -3.06
N GLY A 87 -3.73 1.75 -3.09
CA GLY A 87 -3.17 2.41 -4.28
C GLY A 87 -1.75 2.97 -4.05
N GLY A 88 -1.03 2.44 -3.07
CA GLY A 88 0.33 2.86 -2.75
C GLY A 88 0.40 4.28 -2.16
N SER A 89 1.59 4.87 -2.21
CA SER A 89 1.85 6.18 -1.60
C SER A 89 1.19 7.34 -2.36
N VAL A 90 0.87 7.17 -3.63
CA VAL A 90 0.28 8.22 -4.47
C VAL A 90 -1.22 8.34 -4.27
N SER A 91 -1.93 7.22 -4.21
CA SER A 91 -3.40 7.21 -4.09
C SER A 91 -3.87 6.97 -2.66
N GLY A 92 -3.10 6.22 -1.85
CA GLY A 92 -3.45 5.91 -0.49
C GLY A 92 -4.36 4.68 -0.37
N TYR A 93 -5.24 4.67 0.61
CA TYR A 93 -6.02 3.53 1.05
C TYR A 93 -7.52 3.77 0.95
N GLY A 94 -8.25 2.71 0.63
CA GLY A 94 -9.69 2.59 0.78
C GLY A 94 -10.49 3.09 -0.41
N TYR A 95 -11.68 2.52 -0.57
CA TYR A 95 -12.66 2.95 -1.55
C TYR A 95 -14.07 2.79 -0.99
N ASP A 96 -14.76 3.90 -0.79
CA ASP A 96 -16.13 3.91 -0.31
C ASP A 96 -17.11 3.93 -1.51
N GLU A 97 -17.73 2.80 -1.81
CA GLU A 97 -18.65 2.65 -2.95
C GLU A 97 -19.83 3.64 -2.91
N LYS A 98 -20.25 4.07 -1.73
CA LYS A 98 -21.35 5.03 -1.55
C LYS A 98 -20.90 6.47 -1.69
N ASN A 99 -19.63 6.72 -1.50
CA ASN A 99 -18.98 8.03 -1.54
C ASN A 99 -17.83 8.06 -2.54
N ALA A 100 -17.96 7.37 -3.68
CA ALA A 100 -16.92 7.17 -4.68
C ALA A 100 -16.23 8.46 -5.13
N SER A 101 -16.95 9.58 -5.16
CA SER A 101 -16.38 10.90 -5.53
C SER A 101 -15.33 11.44 -4.55
N LEU A 102 -15.19 10.85 -3.36
CA LEU A 102 -14.15 11.24 -2.40
C LEU A 102 -12.81 10.56 -2.69
N GLY A 103 -12.77 9.58 -3.60
CA GLY A 103 -11.57 8.80 -3.89
C GLY A 103 -11.10 7.97 -2.70
N SER A 104 -9.79 7.89 -2.52
CA SER A 104 -9.14 7.18 -1.40
C SER A 104 -8.65 8.14 -0.32
N MET A 105 -8.38 7.63 0.87
CA MET A 105 -7.70 8.38 1.92
C MET A 105 -6.19 8.37 1.65
N GLY A 106 -5.65 9.50 1.19
CA GLY A 106 -4.21 9.67 0.96
C GLY A 106 -3.39 9.56 2.25
N LEU A 107 -2.06 9.42 2.12
CA LEU A 107 -1.16 9.27 3.27
C LEU A 107 -1.29 10.43 4.28
N SER A 108 -1.46 11.67 3.82
CA SER A 108 -1.68 12.83 4.69
C SER A 108 -2.99 12.73 5.49
N GLY A 109 -4.02 12.09 4.92
CA GLY A 109 -5.27 11.80 5.61
C GLY A 109 -5.11 10.73 6.68
N ILE A 110 -4.36 9.66 6.39
CA ILE A 110 -4.03 8.60 7.37
C ILE A 110 -3.20 9.20 8.51
N ASP A 111 -2.15 9.98 8.20
CA ASP A 111 -1.32 10.68 9.17
C ASP A 111 -2.16 11.55 10.11
N SER A 112 -3.02 12.40 9.54
CA SER A 112 -3.92 13.27 10.30
C SER A 112 -4.86 12.49 11.22
N ALA A 113 -5.39 11.36 10.76
CA ALA A 113 -6.28 10.51 11.56
C ALA A 113 -5.54 9.86 12.74
N LEU A 114 -4.37 9.29 12.50
CA LEU A 114 -3.55 8.63 13.51
C LEU A 114 -3.04 9.65 14.56
N LYS A 115 -2.57 10.81 14.09
CA LYS A 115 -2.17 11.92 14.95
C LYS A 115 -3.31 12.40 15.85
N SER A 116 -4.51 12.55 15.29
CA SER A 116 -5.69 12.99 16.06
C SER A 116 -6.17 11.94 17.05
N ALA A 117 -5.99 10.65 16.77
CA ALA A 117 -6.30 9.56 17.68
C ALA A 117 -5.30 9.48 18.85
N GLY A 118 -4.03 9.85 18.64
CA GLY A 118 -3.00 9.87 19.68
C GLY A 118 -2.66 8.48 20.25
N THR A 119 -2.92 7.42 19.49
CA THR A 119 -2.69 6.02 19.86
C THR A 119 -1.49 5.48 19.10
N THR A 120 -0.64 4.72 19.79
CA THR A 120 0.45 3.96 19.18
C THR A 120 0.09 2.48 19.11
N PHE A 121 0.59 1.79 18.08
CA PHE A 121 0.27 0.40 17.79
C PHE A 121 1.52 -0.47 17.78
N ASP A 122 1.41 -1.72 18.21
CA ASP A 122 2.48 -2.73 18.00
C ASP A 122 2.74 -2.93 16.51
N PHE A 123 1.68 -2.92 15.69
CA PHE A 123 1.81 -2.84 14.24
C PHE A 123 0.59 -2.19 13.60
N ILE A 124 0.83 -1.57 12.45
CA ILE A 124 -0.22 -1.20 11.50
C ILE A 124 -0.09 -2.09 10.27
N GLY A 125 -1.17 -2.79 9.94
CA GLY A 125 -1.25 -3.71 8.82
C GLY A 125 -2.17 -3.20 7.71
N PHE A 126 -1.81 -3.49 6.47
CA PHE A 126 -2.66 -3.24 5.31
C PHE A 126 -2.96 -4.57 4.61
N ASP A 127 -4.14 -5.13 4.85
CA ASP A 127 -4.75 -6.20 4.04
C ASP A 127 -5.32 -5.52 2.79
N ALA A 128 -4.42 -5.03 1.96
CA ALA A 128 -4.67 -4.15 0.84
C ALA A 128 -3.48 -4.11 -0.13
N CYS A 129 -3.75 -3.88 -1.41
CA CYS A 129 -2.73 -3.79 -2.46
C CYS A 129 -1.72 -2.65 -2.21
N LEU A 130 -0.44 -2.84 -2.55
CA LEU A 130 0.54 -1.80 -2.86
C LEU A 130 0.99 -0.91 -1.69
N MET A 131 0.59 -1.16 -0.45
CA MET A 131 0.84 -0.24 0.67
C MET A 131 2.23 -0.37 1.31
N ALA A 132 3.04 -1.40 0.94
CA ALA A 132 4.42 -1.53 1.43
C ALA A 132 5.37 -0.56 0.72
N THR A 133 5.14 0.74 0.89
CA THR A 133 6.01 1.78 0.33
C THR A 133 6.86 2.43 1.41
N LEU A 134 8.04 2.92 1.01
CA LEU A 134 8.91 3.67 1.91
C LEU A 134 8.20 4.89 2.49
N GLU A 135 7.44 5.59 1.66
CA GLU A 135 6.70 6.79 2.06
C GLU A 135 5.63 6.47 3.12
N THR A 136 4.93 5.32 2.97
CA THR A 136 4.00 4.83 3.98
C THR A 136 4.73 4.48 5.27
N GLY A 137 5.85 3.75 5.19
CA GLY A 137 6.65 3.36 6.35
C GLY A 137 7.16 4.56 7.15
N LEU A 138 7.77 5.55 6.48
CA LEU A 138 8.27 6.76 7.13
C LEU A 138 7.16 7.62 7.74
N MET A 139 5.96 7.63 7.15
CA MET A 139 4.81 8.31 7.75
C MET A 139 4.32 7.59 9.01
N LEU A 140 4.38 6.25 9.06
CA LEU A 140 3.84 5.47 10.17
C LEU A 140 4.76 5.39 11.39
N ASP A 141 6.02 5.76 11.30
CA ASP A 141 7.02 5.64 12.37
C ASP A 141 6.57 6.21 13.73
N ASN A 142 5.84 7.32 13.71
CA ASN A 142 5.34 7.93 14.95
C ASN A 142 4.13 7.20 15.56
N TYR A 143 3.57 6.19 14.88
CA TYR A 143 2.30 5.59 15.24
C TYR A 143 2.36 4.08 15.47
N ALA A 144 3.41 3.41 15.01
CA ALA A 144 3.55 1.97 15.17
C ALA A 144 5.00 1.52 15.25
N ASP A 145 5.22 0.35 15.86
CA ASP A 145 6.55 -0.28 15.87
C ASP A 145 6.84 -0.98 14.53
N TYR A 146 5.82 -1.58 13.92
CA TYR A 146 5.97 -2.32 12.65
C TYR A 146 4.88 -1.98 11.64
N MET A 147 5.26 -2.03 10.36
CA MET A 147 4.32 -2.06 9.23
C MET A 147 4.27 -3.47 8.64
N ILE A 148 3.07 -3.97 8.34
CA ILE A 148 2.85 -5.23 7.60
C ILE A 148 2.05 -4.90 6.35
N ALA A 149 2.63 -5.05 5.17
CA ALA A 149 2.00 -4.64 3.92
C ALA A 149 2.59 -5.36 2.70
N SER A 150 1.88 -5.27 1.58
CA SER A 150 2.29 -5.82 0.28
C SER A 150 2.85 -4.74 -0.65
N GLU A 151 3.91 -5.08 -1.39
CA GLU A 151 4.42 -4.26 -2.50
C GLU A 151 3.56 -4.40 -3.75
N GLU A 152 3.07 -5.64 -4.02
CA GLU A 152 2.25 -5.98 -5.18
C GLU A 152 0.75 -5.92 -4.82
N THR A 153 -0.10 -6.07 -5.82
CA THR A 153 -1.53 -6.29 -5.58
C THR A 153 -1.75 -7.57 -4.79
N GLU A 154 -2.68 -7.54 -3.87
CA GLU A 154 -3.08 -8.73 -3.13
C GLU A 154 -4.18 -9.49 -3.86
N PRO A 155 -4.09 -10.84 -3.94
CA PRO A 155 -5.20 -11.64 -4.42
C PRO A 155 -6.46 -11.38 -3.58
N GLY A 156 -7.64 -11.36 -4.21
CA GLY A 156 -8.90 -10.97 -3.57
C GLY A 156 -9.39 -11.84 -2.42
N ILE A 157 -8.62 -12.87 -2.04
CA ILE A 157 -8.86 -13.65 -0.82
C ILE A 157 -8.39 -12.92 0.44
N GLY A 158 -7.47 -11.94 0.32
CA GLY A 158 -6.88 -11.22 1.44
C GLY A 158 -6.06 -12.10 2.39
N TRP A 159 -5.75 -11.56 3.57
CA TRP A 159 -5.02 -12.28 4.60
C TRP A 159 -5.81 -13.44 5.17
N TYR A 160 -5.11 -14.52 5.55
CA TYR A 160 -5.75 -15.69 6.14
C TYR A 160 -5.77 -15.61 7.67
N TYR A 161 -6.86 -15.13 8.24
CA TYR A 161 -6.97 -14.78 9.66
C TYR A 161 -7.05 -15.96 10.63
N THR A 162 -7.46 -17.15 10.21
CA THR A 162 -7.75 -18.26 11.11
C THR A 162 -6.51 -18.72 11.89
N ASN A 163 -5.41 -18.97 11.19
CA ASN A 163 -4.24 -19.60 11.80
C ASN A 163 -3.48 -18.64 12.71
N TRP A 164 -3.10 -17.47 12.23
CA TRP A 164 -2.30 -16.56 13.04
C TRP A 164 -3.05 -16.01 14.25
N LEU A 165 -4.37 -15.80 14.16
CA LEU A 165 -5.21 -15.43 15.31
C LEU A 165 -5.27 -16.59 16.33
N THR A 166 -5.40 -17.85 15.88
CA THR A 166 -5.37 -19.00 16.77
C THR A 166 -4.02 -19.14 17.48
N LYS A 167 -2.91 -18.96 16.77
CA LYS A 167 -1.55 -18.97 17.35
C LYS A 167 -1.38 -17.83 18.36
N LEU A 168 -1.78 -16.61 18.03
CA LEU A 168 -1.72 -15.46 18.93
C LEU A 168 -2.58 -15.71 20.18
N SER A 169 -3.74 -16.33 20.02
CA SER A 169 -4.64 -16.67 21.13
C SER A 169 -4.03 -17.69 22.07
N SER A 170 -3.26 -18.65 21.56
CA SER A 170 -2.55 -19.63 22.36
C SER A 170 -1.34 -19.05 23.10
N ASN A 171 -0.73 -17.98 22.56
CA ASN A 171 0.40 -17.29 23.15
C ASN A 171 0.30 -15.77 22.96
N THR A 172 -0.41 -15.09 23.86
CA THR A 172 -0.59 -13.63 23.79
C THR A 172 0.68 -12.83 24.11
N SER A 173 1.76 -13.49 24.54
CA SER A 173 3.09 -12.88 24.74
C SER A 173 3.98 -12.99 23.50
N MET A 174 3.47 -13.55 22.39
CA MET A 174 4.19 -13.63 21.11
C MET A 174 4.72 -12.25 20.70
N SER A 175 5.97 -12.17 20.27
CA SER A 175 6.54 -10.90 19.81
C SER A 175 5.84 -10.38 18.57
N THR A 176 5.83 -9.06 18.36
CA THR A 176 5.19 -8.45 17.18
C THR A 176 5.80 -8.96 15.86
N ILE A 177 7.13 -9.14 15.82
CA ILE A 177 7.79 -9.75 14.66
C ILE A 177 7.26 -11.16 14.39
N GLU A 178 7.07 -11.97 15.43
CA GLU A 178 6.56 -13.33 15.28
C GLU A 178 5.09 -13.34 14.82
N ILE A 179 4.28 -12.42 15.32
CA ILE A 179 2.92 -12.22 14.81
C ILE A 179 2.97 -11.87 13.33
N GLY A 180 3.81 -10.91 12.94
CA GLY A 180 3.99 -10.51 11.53
C GLY A 180 4.44 -11.66 10.64
N LYS A 181 5.42 -12.47 11.08
CA LYS A 181 5.86 -13.66 10.34
C LYS A 181 4.72 -14.66 10.13
N ASN A 182 3.90 -14.90 11.15
CA ASN A 182 2.75 -15.79 11.02
C ASN A 182 1.72 -15.26 10.02
N ILE A 183 1.45 -13.94 10.03
CA ILE A 183 0.55 -13.29 9.05
C ILE A 183 1.09 -13.49 7.63
N VAL A 184 2.36 -13.19 7.41
CA VAL A 184 3.04 -13.30 6.11
C VAL A 184 3.04 -14.75 5.62
N ASP A 185 3.41 -15.70 6.47
CA ASP A 185 3.47 -17.11 6.11
C ASP A 185 2.09 -17.68 5.77
N ASP A 186 1.08 -17.38 6.58
CA ASP A 186 -0.29 -17.85 6.36
C ASP A 186 -0.88 -17.24 5.08
N PHE A 187 -0.65 -15.93 4.82
CA PHE A 187 -1.12 -15.25 3.61
C PHE A 187 -0.49 -15.85 2.34
N VAL A 188 0.85 -15.91 2.27
CA VAL A 188 1.54 -16.42 1.07
C VAL A 188 1.23 -17.90 0.84
N SER A 189 1.15 -18.70 1.90
CA SER A 189 0.77 -20.12 1.81
C SER A 189 -0.64 -20.30 1.26
N GLU A 190 -1.60 -19.52 1.76
CA GLU A 190 -3.00 -19.62 1.32
C GLU A 190 -3.19 -19.09 -0.11
N CYS A 191 -2.49 -18.01 -0.48
CA CYS A 191 -2.45 -17.54 -1.87
C CYS A 191 -1.87 -18.58 -2.82
N ASN A 192 -0.74 -19.22 -2.46
CA ASN A 192 -0.17 -20.27 -3.27
C ASN A 192 -1.13 -21.47 -3.46
N ARG A 193 -1.94 -21.77 -2.45
CA ARG A 193 -2.92 -22.86 -2.48
C ARG A 193 -4.16 -22.52 -3.31
N ARG A 194 -4.69 -21.28 -3.17
CA ARG A 194 -6.00 -20.88 -3.75
C ARG A 194 -5.89 -20.02 -4.99
N CYS A 195 -4.78 -19.31 -5.16
CA CYS A 195 -4.53 -18.34 -6.23
C CYS A 195 -3.20 -18.66 -6.93
N ALA A 196 -2.93 -19.94 -7.18
CA ALA A 196 -1.68 -20.41 -7.79
C ALA A 196 -1.36 -19.63 -9.08
N GLY A 197 -0.12 -19.17 -9.22
CA GLY A 197 0.35 -18.38 -10.35
C GLY A 197 0.14 -16.87 -10.22
N GLN A 198 -0.61 -16.39 -9.24
CA GLN A 198 -0.68 -14.96 -8.96
C GLN A 198 0.58 -14.49 -8.22
N MET A 199 1.02 -13.28 -8.54
CA MET A 199 2.10 -12.62 -7.82
C MET A 199 1.61 -12.21 -6.43
N THR A 200 2.37 -12.56 -5.39
CA THR A 200 2.02 -12.29 -4.00
C THR A 200 3.27 -11.86 -3.26
N THR A 201 3.19 -10.78 -2.51
CA THR A 201 4.25 -10.28 -1.63
C THR A 201 3.64 -9.89 -0.29
N LEU A 202 4.35 -10.06 0.81
CA LEU A 202 4.01 -9.46 2.10
C LEU A 202 5.28 -9.34 2.94
N SER A 203 5.47 -8.20 3.59
CA SER A 203 6.64 -7.93 4.40
C SER A 203 6.30 -7.38 5.78
N VAL A 204 7.25 -7.53 6.72
CA VAL A 204 7.25 -6.93 8.05
C VAL A 204 8.42 -5.96 8.12
N VAL A 205 8.13 -4.68 8.26
CA VAL A 205 9.12 -3.60 8.32
C VAL A 205 9.16 -3.02 9.73
N ASP A 206 10.36 -2.96 10.30
CA ASP A 206 10.65 -2.28 11.57
C ASP A 206 10.72 -0.77 11.30
N LEU A 207 9.75 -0.04 11.84
CA LEU A 207 9.61 1.39 11.55
C LEU A 207 10.65 2.24 12.30
N ALA A 208 11.05 1.84 13.50
CA ALA A 208 12.07 2.53 14.25
C ALA A 208 13.44 2.41 13.57
N GLU A 209 13.80 1.22 13.08
CA GLU A 209 15.04 1.05 12.30
C GLU A 209 14.96 1.76 10.96
N LEU A 210 13.81 1.71 10.28
CA LEU A 210 13.58 2.42 9.03
C LEU A 210 13.83 3.93 9.21
N SER A 211 13.21 4.54 10.21
CA SER A 211 13.34 5.98 10.45
C SER A 211 14.72 6.40 10.95
N ALA A 212 15.43 5.51 11.65
CA ALA A 212 16.79 5.79 12.14
C ALA A 212 17.87 5.70 11.06
N THR A 213 17.70 4.83 10.05
CA THR A 213 18.78 4.51 9.10
C THR A 213 18.51 5.02 7.68
N VAL A 214 17.27 5.03 7.23
CA VAL A 214 16.94 5.28 5.82
C VAL A 214 16.91 6.77 5.43
N PRO A 215 16.45 7.73 6.23
CA PRO A 215 16.34 9.13 5.77
C PRO A 215 17.64 9.70 5.25
N THR A 216 18.77 9.44 5.92
CA THR A 216 20.10 9.92 5.49
C THR A 216 20.56 9.25 4.21
N THR A 217 20.41 7.92 4.10
CA THR A 217 20.79 7.17 2.90
C THR A 217 19.89 7.48 1.71
N LEU A 218 18.59 7.69 1.94
CA LEU A 218 17.63 8.15 0.91
C LEU A 218 18.02 9.54 0.38
N LYS A 219 18.36 10.46 1.26
CA LYS A 219 18.82 11.80 0.88
C LYS A 219 20.08 11.74 0.01
N ASN A 220 21.05 10.93 0.41
CA ASN A 220 22.29 10.75 -0.35
C ASN A 220 22.00 10.12 -1.73
N PHE A 221 21.18 9.08 -1.78
CA PHE A 221 20.69 8.45 -3.01
C PHE A 221 20.01 9.46 -3.93
N ALA A 222 19.06 10.24 -3.41
CA ALA A 222 18.34 11.24 -4.19
C ALA A 222 19.28 12.33 -4.74
N THR A 223 20.21 12.80 -3.91
CA THR A 223 21.22 13.79 -4.32
C THR A 223 22.16 13.24 -5.38
N GLY A 224 22.66 12.01 -5.19
CA GLY A 224 23.51 11.32 -6.17
C GLY A 224 22.80 11.11 -7.50
N THR A 225 21.57 10.58 -7.45
CA THR A 225 20.73 10.37 -8.63
C THR A 225 20.45 11.69 -9.36
N SER A 226 20.13 12.77 -8.64
CA SER A 226 19.92 14.10 -9.24
C SER A 226 21.17 14.64 -9.96
N LYS A 227 22.37 14.32 -9.48
CA LYS A 227 23.62 14.66 -10.21
C LYS A 227 23.76 13.90 -11.52
N LEU A 228 23.45 12.61 -11.55
CA LEU A 228 23.42 11.82 -12.78
C LEU A 228 22.39 12.37 -13.77
N LEU A 229 21.21 12.77 -13.29
CA LEU A 229 20.16 13.36 -14.11
C LEU A 229 20.55 14.73 -14.70
N SER A 230 21.34 15.52 -13.98
CA SER A 230 21.81 16.83 -14.46
C SER A 230 23.00 16.74 -15.42
N GLY A 231 23.67 15.58 -15.47
CA GLY A 231 24.81 15.31 -16.35
C GLY A 231 24.41 14.63 -17.66
N THR A 232 25.37 13.92 -18.22
CA THR A 232 25.18 13.11 -19.44
C THR A 232 24.65 11.70 -19.15
N GLU A 233 24.42 11.38 -17.87
CA GLU A 233 24.13 10.01 -17.39
C GLU A 233 22.64 9.77 -17.10
N TYR A 234 21.75 10.63 -17.62
CA TYR A 234 20.29 10.43 -17.53
C TYR A 234 19.89 9.01 -17.94
N LYS A 235 20.50 8.50 -19.04
CA LYS A 235 20.20 7.18 -19.57
C LYS A 235 20.47 6.06 -18.57
N THR A 236 21.51 6.20 -17.74
CA THR A 236 21.84 5.24 -16.68
C THR A 236 20.68 5.13 -15.68
N VAL A 237 20.12 6.25 -15.25
CA VAL A 237 18.97 6.28 -14.33
C VAL A 237 17.71 5.72 -14.99
N SER A 238 17.43 6.10 -16.23
CA SER A 238 16.26 5.62 -16.99
C SER A 238 16.35 4.11 -17.27
N ASP A 239 17.52 3.59 -17.67
CA ASP A 239 17.75 2.16 -17.88
C ASP A 239 17.61 1.37 -16.56
N ALA A 240 18.18 1.86 -15.47
CA ALA A 240 18.02 1.26 -14.15
C ALA A 240 16.55 1.20 -13.75
N ARG A 241 15.81 2.32 -13.86
CA ARG A 241 14.38 2.38 -13.56
C ARG A 241 13.56 1.42 -14.42
N SER A 242 13.82 1.38 -15.73
CA SER A 242 13.08 0.53 -16.67
C SER A 242 13.30 -0.97 -16.42
N SER A 243 14.45 -1.34 -15.88
CA SER A 243 14.84 -2.72 -15.54
C SER A 243 14.40 -3.15 -14.15
N THR A 244 13.89 -2.22 -13.35
CA THR A 244 13.50 -2.49 -11.97
C THR A 244 12.14 -3.17 -11.91
N ARG A 245 11.94 -4.06 -10.89
CA ARG A 245 10.64 -4.67 -10.59
C ARG A 245 9.62 -3.58 -10.34
N GLU A 246 8.61 -3.51 -11.19
CA GLU A 246 7.46 -2.63 -11.06
C GLU A 246 6.24 -3.42 -10.62
N PHE A 247 5.49 -2.89 -9.66
CA PHE A 247 4.27 -3.50 -9.13
C PHE A 247 3.04 -2.92 -9.81
N ALA A 248 1.98 -3.74 -9.93
CA ALA A 248 0.77 -3.39 -10.66
C ALA A 248 1.07 -2.72 -12.01
N SER A 249 2.01 -3.26 -12.77
CA SER A 249 2.57 -2.63 -13.98
C SER A 249 1.52 -2.31 -15.06
N SER A 250 0.41 -3.06 -15.10
CA SER A 250 -0.75 -2.79 -15.97
C SER A 250 -1.46 -1.47 -15.60
N SER A 251 -1.45 -1.09 -14.33
CA SER A 251 -2.07 0.13 -13.81
C SER A 251 -1.18 1.35 -13.96
N ARG A 252 0.10 1.16 -14.29
CA ARG A 252 1.10 2.23 -14.52
C ARG A 252 1.16 3.22 -13.37
N ILE A 253 1.22 2.72 -12.13
CA ILE A 253 1.32 3.57 -10.93
C ILE A 253 2.75 4.01 -10.63
N ASP A 254 3.72 3.52 -11.40
CA ASP A 254 5.15 3.84 -11.27
C ASP A 254 5.73 3.53 -9.88
N GLN A 255 5.22 2.47 -9.23
CA GLN A 255 5.73 1.94 -7.97
C GLN A 255 6.68 0.78 -8.24
N VAL A 256 7.90 0.87 -7.73
CA VAL A 256 8.97 -0.11 -7.96
C VAL A 256 9.58 -0.58 -6.65
N ASP A 257 10.16 -1.79 -6.65
CA ASP A 257 10.99 -2.25 -5.54
C ASP A 257 12.22 -1.35 -5.40
N LEU A 258 12.41 -0.78 -4.20
CA LEU A 258 13.46 0.21 -3.98
C LEU A 258 14.84 -0.45 -3.88
N VAL A 259 14.95 -1.63 -3.30
CA VAL A 259 16.22 -2.38 -3.21
C VAL A 259 16.69 -2.79 -4.60
N HIS A 260 15.77 -3.29 -5.44
CA HIS A 260 16.09 -3.65 -6.82
C HIS A 260 16.49 -2.43 -7.67
N LEU A 261 15.81 -1.27 -7.46
CA LEU A 261 16.22 0.00 -8.09
C LEU A 261 17.64 0.38 -7.69
N CYS A 262 17.97 0.26 -6.41
CA CYS A 262 19.31 0.53 -5.90
C CYS A 262 20.38 -0.37 -6.54
N TYR A 263 20.10 -1.68 -6.65
CA TYR A 263 21.02 -2.62 -7.29
C TYR A 263 21.21 -2.34 -8.79
N ASN A 264 20.14 -1.97 -9.49
CA ASN A 264 20.23 -1.64 -10.91
C ASN A 264 20.98 -0.32 -11.17
N LEU A 265 20.91 0.63 -10.23
CA LEU A 265 21.66 1.88 -10.35
C LEU A 265 23.13 1.70 -10.01
N GLY A 266 23.47 0.85 -9.02
CA GLY A 266 24.84 0.40 -8.72
C GLY A 266 25.79 1.51 -8.29
N THR A 267 25.29 2.61 -7.69
CA THR A 267 26.14 3.67 -7.12
C THR A 267 26.40 3.41 -5.62
N PRO A 268 27.50 3.92 -5.05
CA PRO A 268 27.75 3.76 -3.61
C PRO A 268 26.60 4.25 -2.73
N GLU A 269 25.93 5.35 -3.13
CA GLU A 269 24.77 5.87 -2.40
C GLU A 269 23.56 4.94 -2.50
N SER A 270 23.36 4.29 -3.65
CA SER A 270 22.29 3.33 -3.83
C SER A 270 22.55 2.02 -3.07
N GLU A 271 23.79 1.54 -3.04
CA GLU A 271 24.19 0.37 -2.24
C GLU A 271 23.95 0.61 -0.74
N ALA A 272 24.37 1.77 -0.22
CA ALA A 272 24.15 2.16 1.16
C ALA A 272 22.65 2.26 1.52
N LEU A 273 21.82 2.75 0.60
CA LEU A 273 20.37 2.77 0.78
C LEU A 273 19.79 1.34 0.82
N ALA A 274 20.21 0.47 -0.10
CA ALA A 274 19.76 -0.91 -0.14
C ALA A 274 20.09 -1.64 1.17
N GLU A 275 21.29 -1.47 1.72
CA GLU A 275 21.70 -2.05 2.99
C GLU A 275 20.80 -1.56 4.15
N SER A 276 20.52 -0.26 4.24
CA SER A 276 19.65 0.32 5.26
C SER A 276 18.22 -0.25 5.17
N LEU A 277 17.68 -0.39 3.95
CA LEU A 277 16.35 -0.94 3.72
C LEU A 277 16.26 -2.42 4.12
N LEU A 278 17.25 -3.22 3.73
CA LEU A 278 17.31 -4.64 4.09
C LEU A 278 17.48 -4.85 5.60
N GLY A 279 18.13 -3.92 6.30
CA GLY A 279 18.16 -3.91 7.76
C GLY A 279 16.77 -3.72 8.38
N ALA A 280 15.97 -2.80 7.85
CA ALA A 280 14.64 -2.49 8.36
C ALA A 280 13.58 -3.53 7.98
N VAL A 281 13.71 -4.24 6.86
CA VAL A 281 12.79 -5.33 6.46
C VAL A 281 13.13 -6.59 7.26
N LYS A 282 12.35 -6.88 8.32
CA LYS A 282 12.62 -8.00 9.23
C LYS A 282 12.14 -9.34 8.71
N TYR A 283 11.16 -9.34 7.86
CA TYR A 283 10.67 -10.53 7.17
C TYR A 283 10.00 -10.16 5.86
N ASN A 284 10.28 -10.93 4.84
CA ASN A 284 9.65 -10.76 3.53
C ASN A 284 9.43 -12.13 2.89
N LYS A 285 8.27 -12.34 2.29
CA LYS A 285 7.95 -13.56 1.58
C LYS A 285 7.14 -13.26 0.33
N THR A 286 7.47 -13.99 -0.73
CA THR A 286 6.83 -13.83 -2.04
C THR A 286 6.36 -15.18 -2.56
N SER A 287 5.40 -15.17 -3.50
CA SER A 287 5.12 -16.35 -4.31
C SER A 287 6.25 -16.63 -5.29
N SER A 288 6.32 -17.86 -5.80
CA SER A 288 7.29 -18.22 -6.86
C SER A 288 7.04 -17.52 -8.20
N SER A 289 5.90 -16.85 -8.33
CA SER A 289 5.49 -16.11 -9.55
C SER A 289 6.14 -14.72 -9.67
N ILE A 290 6.82 -14.24 -8.61
CA ILE A 290 7.46 -12.93 -8.60
C ILE A 290 8.89 -13.03 -8.07
N SER A 291 9.79 -12.24 -8.67
CA SER A 291 11.19 -12.10 -8.26
C SER A 291 11.55 -10.62 -8.11
N ASN A 292 12.65 -10.34 -7.42
CA ASN A 292 13.16 -8.99 -7.20
C ASN A 292 12.15 -8.10 -6.45
N ALA A 293 11.45 -8.67 -5.48
CA ALA A 293 10.59 -7.99 -4.53
C ALA A 293 11.17 -8.22 -3.13
N TYR A 294 11.77 -7.16 -2.57
CA TYR A 294 12.57 -7.20 -1.34
C TYR A 294 11.82 -6.69 -0.12
N GLY A 295 10.54 -6.35 -0.27
CA GLY A 295 9.62 -6.04 0.81
C GLY A 295 9.35 -4.56 1.03
N ILE A 296 9.93 -3.66 0.24
CA ILE A 296 9.64 -2.24 0.32
C ILE A 296 9.80 -1.56 -1.04
N SER A 297 8.78 -0.88 -1.47
CA SER A 297 8.70 -0.17 -2.75
C SER A 297 8.80 1.34 -2.58
N ILE A 298 8.93 2.05 -3.69
CA ILE A 298 8.94 3.52 -3.75
C ILE A 298 8.22 3.98 -5.02
N PHE A 299 7.62 5.18 -4.97
CA PHE A 299 7.13 5.85 -6.16
C PHE A 299 8.29 6.46 -6.93
N PHE A 300 8.54 6.00 -8.17
CA PHE A 300 9.57 6.56 -9.04
C PHE A 300 8.97 6.74 -10.44
N PRO A 301 8.52 7.98 -10.81
CA PRO A 301 7.67 8.22 -11.98
C PRO A 301 8.39 7.94 -13.29
N TYR A 302 7.76 7.15 -14.15
CA TYR A 302 8.31 6.77 -15.45
C TYR A 302 7.29 6.86 -16.59
N LYS A 303 6.05 6.39 -16.33
CA LYS A 303 4.99 6.32 -17.32
C LYS A 303 3.90 7.38 -17.10
N ARG A 304 3.65 7.76 -15.84
CA ARG A 304 2.62 8.72 -15.45
C ARG A 304 3.20 9.87 -14.65
N THR A 305 3.97 10.68 -15.32
CA THR A 305 4.66 11.83 -14.71
C THR A 305 3.72 12.96 -14.26
N ASN A 306 2.48 12.99 -14.73
CA ASN A 306 1.46 13.96 -14.31
C ASN A 306 1.07 13.85 -12.82
N TYR A 307 1.28 12.69 -12.18
CA TYR A 307 0.96 12.51 -10.76
C TYR A 307 2.06 13.00 -9.80
N VAL A 308 3.23 13.35 -10.31
CA VAL A 308 4.38 13.78 -9.49
C VAL A 308 4.04 14.98 -8.62
N LYS A 309 3.30 15.96 -9.14
CA LYS A 309 2.92 17.16 -8.38
C LYS A 309 2.07 16.80 -7.15
N SER A 310 1.08 15.94 -7.33
CA SER A 310 0.21 15.47 -6.26
C SER A 310 0.99 14.63 -5.24
N ALA A 311 1.83 13.71 -5.71
CA ALA A 311 2.69 12.90 -4.86
C ALA A 311 3.60 13.77 -3.99
N VAL A 312 4.32 14.74 -4.59
CA VAL A 312 5.20 15.66 -3.87
C VAL A 312 4.44 16.50 -2.85
N SER A 313 3.23 16.95 -3.18
CA SER A 313 2.38 17.66 -2.20
C SER A 313 2.07 16.79 -0.98
N THR A 314 1.71 15.53 -1.20
CA THR A 314 1.46 14.56 -0.14
C THR A 314 2.72 14.30 0.68
N TYR A 315 3.86 14.07 0.01
CA TYR A 315 5.14 13.77 0.68
C TYR A 315 5.64 14.92 1.54
N ASN A 316 5.48 16.15 1.06
CA ASN A 316 5.77 17.34 1.86
C ASN A 316 4.85 17.45 3.09
N ALA A 317 3.55 17.13 2.93
CA ALA A 317 2.59 17.18 4.02
C ALA A 317 2.88 16.16 5.13
N ILE A 318 3.42 15.00 4.80
CA ILE A 318 3.85 13.96 5.77
C ILE A 318 5.31 14.09 6.21
N GLY A 319 6.02 15.15 5.79
CA GLY A 319 7.37 15.47 6.27
C GLY A 319 8.52 14.67 5.63
N LEU A 320 8.33 14.10 4.43
CA LEU A 320 9.41 13.44 3.69
C LEU A 320 10.48 14.43 3.22
N ASP A 321 11.72 13.95 3.08
CA ASP A 321 12.87 14.76 2.65
C ASP A 321 12.65 15.38 1.25
N SER A 322 12.95 16.67 1.14
CA SER A 322 12.74 17.44 -0.09
C SER A 322 13.70 17.04 -1.23
N GLU A 323 14.84 16.40 -0.94
CA GLU A 323 15.77 15.94 -1.99
C GLU A 323 15.15 14.80 -2.80
N TYR A 324 14.46 13.86 -2.14
CA TYR A 324 13.70 12.83 -2.85
C TYR A 324 12.62 13.44 -3.74
N SER A 325 11.83 14.38 -3.22
CA SER A 325 10.80 15.08 -4.00
C SER A 325 11.39 15.80 -5.22
N ARG A 326 12.56 16.46 -5.08
CA ARG A 326 13.26 17.10 -6.20
C ARG A 326 13.77 16.10 -7.22
N CYS A 327 14.34 14.99 -6.77
CA CYS A 327 14.86 13.93 -7.64
C CYS A 327 13.76 13.37 -8.56
N ILE A 328 12.59 13.01 -8.01
CA ILE A 328 11.49 12.47 -8.81
C ILE A 328 10.86 13.52 -9.74
N GLN A 329 10.81 14.79 -9.34
CA GLN A 329 10.37 15.88 -10.22
C GLN A 329 11.34 16.08 -11.39
N GLN A 330 12.65 16.08 -11.12
CA GLN A 330 13.66 16.21 -12.17
C GLN A 330 13.60 15.04 -13.15
N PHE A 331 13.52 13.80 -12.64
CA PHE A 331 13.40 12.62 -13.48
C PHE A 331 12.14 12.65 -14.36
N ALA A 332 10.98 12.96 -13.78
CA ALA A 332 9.73 13.09 -14.52
C ALA A 332 9.78 14.15 -15.63
N THR A 333 10.45 15.26 -15.37
CA THR A 333 10.65 16.34 -16.35
C THR A 333 11.46 15.87 -17.55
N LEU A 334 12.54 15.12 -17.30
CA LEU A 334 13.40 14.58 -18.36
C LEU A 334 12.68 13.50 -19.19
N GLU A 335 11.90 12.63 -18.53
CA GLU A 335 11.07 11.63 -19.22
C GLU A 335 10.05 12.27 -20.17
N GLN A 336 9.40 13.37 -19.76
CA GLN A 336 8.48 14.13 -20.61
C GLN A 336 9.20 14.78 -21.80
N GLY A 337 10.39 15.32 -21.57
CA GLY A 337 11.21 15.96 -22.62
C GLY A 337 11.73 14.96 -23.65
N GLY A 338 12.12 13.76 -23.23
CA GLY A 338 12.59 12.68 -24.10
C GLY A 338 11.50 12.11 -25.02
N GLN A 339 10.23 12.23 -24.63
CA GLN A 339 9.09 11.78 -25.47
C GLN A 339 8.71 12.78 -26.58
N GLN A 340 9.20 14.01 -26.54
CA GLN A 340 8.84 15.06 -27.51
C GLN A 340 9.81 15.26 -28.68
N GLY A 341 10.75 14.35 -28.91
CA GLY A 341 11.55 14.31 -30.15
C GLY A 341 12.91 14.97 -30.08
N SER A 342 13.85 14.29 -30.64
CA SER A 342 15.22 14.69 -30.92
C SER A 342 15.30 16.02 -31.70
N SER A 343 15.48 17.11 -30.99
CA SER A 343 16.04 18.36 -31.56
C SER A 343 17.08 18.92 -30.58
N SER A 344 18.30 19.07 -31.10
CA SER A 344 19.48 19.58 -30.44
C SER A 344 19.26 20.97 -29.83
N GLY A 345 19.27 21.03 -28.51
CA GLY A 345 19.26 22.29 -27.76
C GLY A 345 19.36 21.95 -26.29
N GLY A 346 20.42 22.43 -25.62
CA GLY A 346 20.64 22.20 -24.18
C GLY A 346 19.41 22.61 -23.36
N PHE A 347 18.87 21.68 -22.63
CA PHE A 347 17.72 21.91 -21.75
C PHE A 347 18.16 22.65 -20.50
N ASP A 348 17.61 23.86 -20.30
CA ASP A 348 17.74 24.58 -19.04
C ASP A 348 16.67 24.13 -18.03
N VAL A 349 17.07 23.18 -17.18
CA VAL A 349 16.23 22.61 -16.11
C VAL A 349 15.78 23.67 -15.09
N GLY A 350 16.53 24.78 -14.95
CA GLY A 350 16.20 25.86 -14.01
C GLY A 350 14.91 26.61 -14.35
N ASN A 351 14.63 26.80 -15.63
CA ASN A 351 13.41 27.49 -16.07
C ASN A 351 12.15 26.60 -16.00
N LEU A 352 12.32 25.30 -16.09
CA LEU A 352 11.19 24.37 -16.03
C LEU A 352 10.71 24.11 -14.59
N LEU A 353 11.63 24.09 -13.62
CA LEU A 353 11.29 23.97 -12.19
C LEU A 353 10.57 25.22 -11.65
N GLY A 354 10.84 26.40 -12.22
CA GLY A 354 10.14 27.65 -11.89
C GLY A 354 8.65 27.66 -12.30
N GLY A 355 8.27 26.88 -13.30
CA GLY A 355 6.89 26.76 -13.77
C GLY A 355 5.94 25.98 -12.85
N PHE A 356 6.47 25.22 -11.88
CA PHE A 356 5.68 24.44 -10.94
C PHE A 356 5.17 25.24 -9.73
N SER A 357 5.58 26.52 -9.58
CA SER A 357 5.29 27.33 -8.39
C SER A 357 3.96 28.09 -8.44
N SER A 358 3.22 28.09 -9.53
CA SER A 358 1.99 28.89 -9.65
C SER A 358 0.89 28.19 -10.46
N ALA A 359 0.16 27.30 -9.81
CA ALA A 359 -1.20 26.95 -10.21
C ALA A 359 -1.96 26.46 -8.97
N SER A 360 -2.96 27.23 -8.61
CA SER A 360 -3.90 27.00 -7.52
C SER A 360 -4.68 25.70 -7.65
N ASP A 361 -4.85 25.06 -6.49
CA ASP A 361 -5.87 24.08 -6.09
C ASP A 361 -6.72 23.42 -7.18
N SER A 362 -6.33 22.20 -7.51
CA SER A 362 -7.26 21.11 -7.72
C SER A 362 -6.58 19.84 -7.15
N SER A 363 -7.19 19.27 -6.16
CA SER A 363 -6.79 18.00 -5.50
C SER A 363 -6.89 16.85 -6.49
N GLY A 364 -5.90 16.73 -7.38
CA GLY A 364 -5.80 15.66 -8.35
C GLY A 364 -4.85 14.58 -7.84
N GLY A 365 -5.22 13.85 -6.77
CA GLY A 365 -4.69 12.54 -6.51
C GLY A 365 -5.09 11.61 -7.65
N MET A 366 -4.33 10.55 -7.90
CA MET A 366 -4.73 9.48 -8.80
C MET A 366 -6.10 9.00 -8.33
N ASP A 367 -7.13 9.17 -9.16
CA ASP A 367 -8.46 8.66 -8.80
C ASP A 367 -8.31 7.15 -8.68
N PHE A 368 -8.73 6.59 -7.53
CA PHE A 368 -8.75 5.15 -7.32
C PHE A 368 -9.58 4.46 -8.41
N GLY A 369 -10.59 5.16 -8.97
CA GLY A 369 -11.34 4.74 -10.14
C GLY A 369 -10.46 4.47 -11.36
N ASP A 370 -9.40 5.25 -11.58
CA ASP A 370 -8.44 5.05 -12.67
C ASP A 370 -7.56 3.82 -12.43
N ILE A 371 -7.12 3.59 -11.17
CA ILE A 371 -6.37 2.39 -10.79
C ILE A 371 -7.27 1.18 -10.87
N LEU A 372 -8.44 1.24 -10.28
CA LEU A 372 -9.42 0.15 -10.29
C LEU A 372 -9.86 -0.15 -11.72
N GLY A 373 -10.13 0.87 -12.55
CA GLY A 373 -10.45 0.71 -13.97
C GLY A 373 -9.35 0.05 -14.77
N SER A 374 -8.08 0.34 -14.48
CA SER A 374 -6.94 -0.29 -15.14
C SER A 374 -6.68 -1.71 -14.64
N LEU A 375 -6.88 -1.98 -13.35
CA LEU A 375 -6.82 -3.33 -12.75
C LEU A 375 -7.94 -4.21 -13.28
N LEU A 376 -9.11 -3.65 -13.58
CA LEU A 376 -10.29 -4.35 -14.08
C LEU A 376 -10.39 -4.43 -15.62
N GLY A 377 -9.36 -3.97 -16.36
CA GLY A 377 -9.28 -4.13 -17.80
C GLY A 377 -10.20 -3.25 -18.62
N GLY A 378 -10.44 -2.01 -18.22
CA GLY A 378 -11.07 -0.96 -19.06
C GLY A 378 -12.57 -1.16 -19.33
N ARG A 379 -13.29 -1.92 -18.52
CA ARG A 379 -14.75 -2.01 -18.57
C ARG A 379 -15.38 -0.90 -17.74
N SER A 380 -16.40 -0.23 -18.30
CA SER A 380 -17.08 0.88 -17.65
C SER A 380 -17.58 0.53 -16.26
N LEU A 381 -17.44 1.47 -15.33
CA LEU A 381 -17.69 1.38 -13.89
C LEU A 381 -19.19 1.25 -13.49
N ASP A 382 -19.95 0.40 -14.17
CA ASP A 382 -21.30 0.01 -13.73
C ASP A 382 -21.32 -1.34 -13.00
N LEU A 383 -20.18 -1.78 -12.47
CA LEU A 383 -20.03 -3.08 -11.82
C LEU A 383 -19.78 -2.94 -10.32
N ASP A 384 -20.57 -3.65 -9.54
CA ASP A 384 -20.32 -4.03 -8.15
C ASP A 384 -18.83 -4.37 -7.96
N THR A 385 -18.04 -3.50 -7.33
CA THR A 385 -16.58 -3.61 -7.22
C THR A 385 -16.16 -4.88 -6.49
N ALA A 386 -16.95 -5.35 -5.51
CA ALA A 386 -16.72 -6.63 -4.85
C ALA A 386 -16.96 -7.84 -5.78
N THR A 387 -17.88 -7.72 -6.74
CA THR A 387 -18.14 -8.75 -7.76
C THR A 387 -17.06 -8.73 -8.85
N ALA A 388 -16.49 -7.58 -9.16
CA ALA A 388 -15.48 -7.44 -10.18
C ALA A 388 -14.13 -8.06 -9.77
N ALA A 389 -13.71 -7.93 -8.51
CA ALA A 389 -12.51 -8.60 -8.00
C ALA A 389 -12.70 -10.13 -7.98
N GLN A 390 -13.90 -10.61 -7.66
CA GLN A 390 -14.26 -12.03 -7.74
C GLN A 390 -14.32 -12.54 -9.18
N THR A 391 -14.84 -11.73 -10.13
CA THR A 391 -14.97 -12.07 -11.54
C THR A 391 -13.59 -12.13 -12.24
N LEU A 392 -12.62 -11.32 -11.82
CA LEU A 392 -11.23 -11.42 -12.32
C LEU A 392 -10.57 -12.70 -11.84
N ALA A 393 -10.75 -13.09 -10.58
CA ALA A 393 -10.28 -14.36 -10.07
C ALA A 393 -10.93 -15.54 -10.84
N ASP A 394 -12.24 -15.49 -11.07
CA ASP A 394 -12.98 -16.54 -11.79
C ASP A 394 -12.66 -16.60 -13.28
N ASN A 395 -12.39 -15.47 -13.96
CA ASN A 395 -12.01 -15.44 -15.36
C ASN A 395 -10.56 -15.92 -15.61
N GLN A 396 -9.64 -15.67 -14.68
CA GLN A 396 -8.29 -16.25 -14.75
C GLN A 396 -8.33 -17.77 -14.55
N PHE A 397 -9.23 -18.31 -13.74
CA PHE A 397 -9.45 -19.74 -13.60
C PHE A 397 -10.02 -20.39 -14.87
N ARG A 398 -10.87 -19.69 -15.66
CA ARG A 398 -11.46 -20.23 -16.90
C ARG A 398 -10.52 -20.21 -18.08
N SER A 399 -9.55 -19.32 -18.14
CA SER A 399 -8.58 -19.25 -19.24
C SER A 399 -7.46 -20.30 -19.17
N GLY A 400 -7.18 -20.86 -17.97
CA GLY A 400 -6.18 -21.91 -17.75
C GLY A 400 -6.66 -23.34 -18.05
N GLY A 401 -7.98 -23.55 -18.29
CA GLY A 401 -8.61 -24.88 -18.40
C GLY A 401 -8.85 -25.41 -19.83
N ARG A 402 -8.39 -24.73 -20.87
CA ARG A 402 -8.54 -25.22 -22.26
C ARG A 402 -7.22 -25.41 -22.98
N ARG A 403 -6.47 -26.45 -22.61
CA ARG A 403 -5.54 -27.16 -23.53
C ARG A 403 -5.41 -28.62 -23.07
N GLY A 404 -6.02 -29.51 -23.84
CA GLY A 404 -5.75 -30.94 -23.71
C GLY A 404 -6.97 -31.80 -24.07
N GLY A 405 -7.14 -32.15 -25.32
CA GLY A 405 -8.10 -33.19 -25.73
C GLY A 405 -8.54 -33.11 -27.16
N ALA A 406 -7.63 -33.40 -28.08
CA ALA A 406 -7.99 -33.91 -29.38
C ALA A 406 -6.83 -34.78 -29.92
N GLY A 407 -7.11 -36.04 -30.10
CA GLY A 407 -6.19 -36.91 -30.84
C GLY A 407 -6.17 -38.34 -30.30
N GLY A 408 -6.93 -39.22 -30.92
CA GLY A 408 -6.88 -40.67 -30.77
C GLY A 408 -8.18 -41.30 -31.11
#